data_36f9efc344cfd8e0470c59576035b0de
#
_entry.id   36f9efc344cfd8e0470c59576035b0de
#
_cell.length_a   1.000
_cell.length_b   1.000
_cell.length_c   1.000
_cell.angle_alpha   90.00
_cell.angle_beta   90.00
_cell.angle_gamma   90.00
#
_symmetry.space_group_name_H-M   'P 1'
#
loop_
_entity.id
_entity.type
_entity.pdbx_description
1 polymer ?
#
loop_
_entity_poly.entity_id
_entity_poly.type
_entity_poly.pdbx_seq_one_letter_code
_entity_poly.pdbx_strand_id
1 'polypeptide(L)'
;VLAAQGVQIKVHYPECCGMPMLEQGNIEKVSESAERIAESFVSFIEQGYDVIALTSSCALMMKYEWPLILPENKSIKLLSENAFDIDEYIVDISKNEGLVDGMKPVDGGISLHLACHSRAQNMGAKSNELLKLIPDADISIVERCSGHGGTFGVLSPTHELARKVGKPAARQVAKSNPSYVVSS
;
A
#
# COMPACT_ATOMS: atom_id res chain seq x y z
N VAL A 1 1.04 -7.24 -14.28
CA VAL A 1 0.72 -5.88 -14.72
C VAL A 1 1.99 -5.17 -15.14
N LEU A 2 2.94 -4.82 -14.24
CA LEU A 2 4.15 -4.06 -14.55
C LEU A 2 4.97 -4.66 -15.71
N ALA A 3 5.21 -5.98 -15.74
CA ALA A 3 5.91 -6.63 -16.84
C ALA A 3 5.20 -6.46 -18.19
N ALA A 4 3.87 -6.44 -18.20
CA ALA A 4 3.08 -6.17 -19.42
C ALA A 4 3.22 -4.73 -19.90
N GLN A 5 3.59 -3.80 -19.01
CA GLN A 5 3.90 -2.41 -19.34
C GLN A 5 5.38 -2.21 -19.78
N GLY A 6 6.15 -3.28 -19.93
CA GLY A 6 7.56 -3.20 -20.33
C GLY A 6 8.53 -2.90 -19.17
N VAL A 7 8.02 -2.85 -17.93
CA VAL A 7 8.86 -2.58 -16.75
C VAL A 7 9.74 -3.79 -16.44
N GLN A 8 11.04 -3.59 -16.30
CA GLN A 8 11.97 -4.62 -15.85
C GLN A 8 11.83 -4.84 -14.34
N ILE A 9 11.47 -6.05 -13.92
CA ILE A 9 11.15 -6.35 -12.53
C ILE A 9 12.23 -7.25 -11.92
N LYS A 10 12.64 -6.92 -10.70
CA LYS A 10 13.36 -7.80 -9.77
C LYS A 10 12.54 -7.93 -8.50
N VAL A 11 12.45 -9.14 -7.95
CA VAL A 11 11.79 -9.38 -6.67
C VAL A 11 12.85 -9.46 -5.58
N HIS A 12 12.70 -8.62 -4.57
CA HIS A 12 13.56 -8.60 -3.38
C HIS A 12 12.71 -8.45 -2.13
N TYR A 13 12.82 -9.39 -1.21
CA TYR A 13 12.08 -9.41 0.06
C TYR A 13 13.01 -9.89 1.17
N PRO A 14 13.77 -9.01 1.81
CA PRO A 14 14.69 -9.39 2.88
C PRO A 14 13.96 -9.82 4.16
N GLU A 15 12.99 -9.02 4.61
CA GLU A 15 12.18 -9.28 5.80
C GLU A 15 10.93 -8.38 5.87
N CYS A 16 10.13 -8.52 6.94
CA CYS A 16 8.92 -7.70 7.16
C CYS A 16 9.28 -6.23 7.44
N CYS A 17 8.52 -5.29 6.88
CA CYS A 17 8.69 -3.85 7.07
C CYS A 17 8.48 -3.36 8.52
N GLY A 18 7.99 -4.20 9.40
CA GLY A 18 7.85 -3.88 10.84
C GLY A 18 6.59 -3.11 11.22
N MET A 19 5.64 -2.86 10.33
CA MET A 19 4.39 -2.15 10.69
C MET A 19 3.67 -2.76 11.91
N PRO A 20 3.48 -4.10 12.04
CA PRO A 20 2.86 -4.66 13.23
C PRO A 20 3.66 -4.44 14.52
N MET A 21 4.98 -4.31 14.43
CA MET A 21 5.84 -3.99 15.58
C MET A 21 5.75 -2.53 15.96
N LEU A 22 5.67 -1.63 14.95
CA LEU A 22 5.47 -0.19 15.16
C LEU A 22 4.16 0.06 15.91
N GLU A 23 3.07 -0.56 15.49
CA GLU A 23 1.75 -0.43 16.12
C GLU A 23 1.72 -0.97 17.57
N GLN A 24 2.64 -1.85 17.93
CA GLN A 24 2.85 -2.32 19.30
C GLN A 24 3.85 -1.48 20.10
N GLY A 25 4.44 -0.43 19.52
CA GLY A 25 5.41 0.43 20.14
C GLY A 25 6.83 -0.17 20.26
N ASN A 26 7.14 -1.23 19.51
CA ASN A 26 8.47 -1.84 19.53
C ASN A 26 9.42 -1.15 18.54
N ILE A 27 9.75 0.10 18.85
CA ILE A 27 10.55 0.97 17.97
C ILE A 27 11.96 0.43 17.72
N GLU A 28 12.59 -0.18 18.75
CA GLU A 28 13.93 -0.73 18.63
C GLU A 28 14.02 -1.80 17.52
N LYS A 29 13.11 -2.78 17.54
CA LYS A 29 13.07 -3.81 16.49
C LYS A 29 12.72 -3.25 15.11
N VAL A 30 11.87 -2.21 15.06
CA VAL A 30 11.56 -1.53 13.79
C VAL A 30 12.81 -0.87 13.25
N SER A 31 13.59 -0.16 14.10
CA SER A 31 14.83 0.50 13.71
C SER A 31 15.85 -0.48 13.12
N GLU A 32 16.12 -1.58 13.84
CA GLU A 32 17.06 -2.62 13.38
C GLU A 32 16.66 -3.24 12.04
N SER A 33 15.36 -3.54 11.86
CA SER A 33 14.86 -4.10 10.60
C SER A 33 14.93 -3.07 9.46
N ALA A 34 14.56 -1.81 9.75
CA ALA A 34 14.59 -0.74 8.77
C ALA A 34 15.99 -0.50 8.21
N GLU A 35 17.03 -0.50 9.06
CA GLU A 35 18.43 -0.34 8.64
C GLU A 35 18.85 -1.47 7.70
N ARG A 36 18.63 -2.74 8.11
CA ARG A 36 19.00 -3.90 7.29
C ARG A 36 18.28 -3.93 5.95
N ILE A 37 16.98 -3.63 5.96
CA ILE A 37 16.17 -3.60 4.74
C ILE A 37 16.66 -2.48 3.82
N ALA A 38 16.83 -1.26 4.35
CA ALA A 38 17.25 -0.12 3.55
C ALA A 38 18.64 -0.34 2.92
N GLU A 39 19.59 -0.88 3.68
CA GLU A 39 20.92 -1.23 3.15
C GLU A 39 20.83 -2.26 2.00
N SER A 40 19.93 -3.23 2.09
CA SER A 40 19.75 -4.25 1.07
C SER A 40 19.22 -3.72 -0.26
N PHE A 41 18.56 -2.55 -0.26
CA PHE A 41 18.03 -1.90 -1.47
C PHE A 41 19.01 -0.91 -2.12
N VAL A 42 20.03 -0.43 -1.40
CA VAL A 42 20.96 0.60 -1.92
C VAL A 42 21.51 0.26 -3.30
N SER A 43 22.03 -0.96 -3.46
CA SER A 43 22.62 -1.37 -4.74
C SER A 43 21.64 -1.44 -5.90
N PHE A 44 20.36 -1.68 -5.65
CA PHE A 44 19.32 -1.66 -6.68
C PHE A 44 18.99 -0.21 -7.08
N ILE A 45 18.85 0.68 -6.10
CA ILE A 45 18.56 2.09 -6.33
C ILE A 45 19.72 2.76 -7.11
N GLU A 46 20.96 2.47 -6.74
CA GLU A 46 22.15 2.96 -7.47
C GLU A 46 22.22 2.45 -8.92
N GLN A 47 21.59 1.32 -9.24
CA GLN A 47 21.42 0.80 -10.59
C GLN A 47 20.22 1.42 -11.34
N GLY A 48 19.49 2.34 -10.72
CA GLY A 48 18.35 3.04 -11.31
C GLY A 48 17.00 2.29 -11.15
N TYR A 49 16.88 1.36 -10.19
CA TYR A 49 15.61 0.74 -9.86
C TYR A 49 14.84 1.57 -8.84
N ASP A 50 13.54 1.75 -9.09
CA ASP A 50 12.58 2.16 -8.08
C ASP A 50 12.21 0.97 -7.17
N VAL A 51 11.86 1.26 -5.93
CA VAL A 51 11.39 0.25 -4.97
C VAL A 51 9.89 0.32 -4.84
N ILE A 52 9.18 -0.74 -5.25
CA ILE A 52 7.73 -0.75 -5.27
C ILE A 52 7.20 -1.66 -4.17
N ALA A 53 6.50 -1.07 -3.22
CA ALA A 53 5.80 -1.81 -2.18
C ALA A 53 4.41 -2.25 -2.68
N LEU A 54 4.13 -3.54 -2.60
CA LEU A 54 2.84 -4.11 -3.01
C LEU A 54 1.73 -3.97 -1.96
N THR A 55 2.06 -3.42 -0.81
CA THR A 55 1.15 -3.21 0.32
C THR A 55 1.32 -1.80 0.85
N SER A 56 0.25 -1.06 1.01
CA SER A 56 0.28 0.34 1.48
C SER A 56 0.94 0.49 2.84
N SER A 57 0.86 -0.50 3.72
CA SER A 57 1.58 -0.51 5.01
C SER A 57 3.08 -0.46 4.82
N CYS A 58 3.62 -1.24 3.87
CA CYS A 58 5.06 -1.27 3.59
C CYS A 58 5.51 0.03 2.92
N ALA A 59 4.71 0.56 1.99
CA ALA A 59 4.99 1.86 1.37
C ALA A 59 5.04 2.98 2.42
N LEU A 60 4.05 3.02 3.32
CA LEU A 60 4.01 4.00 4.41
C LEU A 60 5.26 3.93 5.30
N MET A 61 5.68 2.71 5.67
CA MET A 61 6.90 2.51 6.47
C MET A 61 8.13 3.04 5.76
N MET A 62 8.36 2.65 4.51
CA MET A 62 9.55 3.03 3.74
C MET A 62 9.60 4.53 3.44
N LYS A 63 8.46 5.13 3.07
CA LYS A 63 8.38 6.53 2.64
C LYS A 63 8.39 7.53 3.79
N TYR A 64 7.78 7.18 4.94
CA TYR A 64 7.49 8.15 5.98
C TYR A 64 7.91 7.70 7.39
N GLU A 65 7.55 6.50 7.83
CA GLU A 65 7.76 6.10 9.23
C GLU A 65 9.24 5.86 9.56
N TRP A 66 9.97 5.16 8.70
CA TRP A 66 11.39 4.92 8.92
C TRP A 66 12.24 6.20 8.90
N PRO A 67 12.03 7.17 7.98
CA PRO A 67 12.71 8.46 8.05
C PRO A 67 12.43 9.25 9.34
N LEU A 68 11.24 9.11 9.94
CA LEU A 68 10.94 9.74 11.24
C LEU A 68 11.66 9.05 12.40
N ILE A 69 11.79 7.72 12.34
CA ILE A 69 12.46 6.92 13.39
C ILE A 69 13.98 7.07 13.30
N LEU A 70 14.55 7.12 12.11
CA LEU A 70 15.98 7.12 11.82
C LEU A 70 16.36 8.26 10.84
N PRO A 71 16.17 9.54 11.22
CA PRO A 71 16.30 10.67 10.29
C PRO A 71 17.72 10.88 9.73
N GLU A 72 18.76 10.41 10.43
CA GLU A 72 20.14 10.57 10.02
C GLU A 72 20.67 9.41 9.19
N ASN A 73 19.89 8.34 9.01
CA ASN A 73 20.31 7.16 8.25
C ASN A 73 20.21 7.41 6.74
N LYS A 74 21.36 7.39 6.07
CA LYS A 74 21.47 7.70 4.63
C LYS A 74 20.78 6.67 3.73
N SER A 75 20.85 5.38 4.08
CA SER A 75 20.23 4.32 3.31
C SER A 75 18.70 4.41 3.38
N ILE A 76 18.16 4.74 4.56
CA ILE A 76 16.73 4.98 4.75
C ILE A 76 16.27 6.22 3.96
N LYS A 77 17.03 7.30 3.99
CA LYS A 77 16.73 8.48 3.20
C LYS A 77 16.71 8.16 1.71
N LEU A 78 17.74 7.49 1.21
CA LEU A 78 17.84 7.07 -0.20
C LEU A 78 16.64 6.19 -0.58
N LEU A 79 16.29 5.20 0.26
CA LEU A 79 15.14 4.33 0.01
C LEU A 79 13.83 5.11 0.01
N SER A 80 13.61 6.03 0.96
CA SER A 80 12.35 6.79 1.06
C SER A 80 12.09 7.68 -0.16
N GLU A 81 13.15 8.21 -0.78
CA GLU A 81 13.08 9.04 -1.99
C GLU A 81 12.81 8.20 -3.25
N ASN A 82 13.04 6.87 -3.21
CA ASN A 82 12.87 5.96 -4.34
C ASN A 82 11.83 4.86 -4.08
N ALA A 83 11.05 4.97 -3.01
CA ALA A 83 10.01 4.03 -2.66
C ALA A 83 8.62 4.52 -3.11
N PHE A 84 7.84 3.62 -3.70
CA PHE A 84 6.51 3.91 -4.23
C PHE A 84 5.49 2.87 -3.75
N ASP A 85 4.26 3.31 -3.55
CA ASP A 85 3.11 2.42 -3.48
C ASP A 85 2.78 1.91 -4.89
N ILE A 86 2.38 0.65 -5.02
CA ILE A 86 2.07 0.05 -6.33
C ILE A 86 0.98 0.81 -7.09
N ASP A 87 -0.05 1.29 -6.39
CA ASP A 87 -1.14 2.04 -7.02
C ASP A 87 -0.66 3.38 -7.56
N GLU A 88 0.20 4.08 -6.79
CA GLU A 88 0.85 5.33 -7.18
C GLU A 88 1.70 5.11 -8.43
N TYR A 89 2.54 4.09 -8.43
CA TYR A 89 3.46 3.79 -9.51
C TYR A 89 2.75 3.47 -10.83
N ILE A 90 1.72 2.64 -10.80
CA ILE A 90 0.96 2.31 -12.03
C ILE A 90 0.17 3.52 -12.55
N VAL A 91 -0.39 4.33 -11.67
CA VAL A 91 -1.07 5.57 -12.06
C VAL A 91 -0.11 6.54 -12.73
N ASP A 92 1.11 6.66 -12.22
CA ASP A 92 2.13 7.54 -12.79
C ASP A 92 2.60 7.05 -14.17
N ILE A 93 2.81 5.74 -14.36
CA ILE A 93 3.05 5.15 -15.69
C ILE A 93 1.89 5.50 -16.63
N SER A 94 0.65 5.33 -16.19
CA SER A 94 -0.54 5.59 -17.03
C SER A 94 -0.62 7.02 -17.53
N LYS A 95 -0.16 7.98 -16.73
CA LYS A 95 -0.18 9.42 -17.05
C LYS A 95 0.98 9.85 -17.94
N ASN A 96 2.15 9.26 -17.75
CA ASN A 96 3.38 9.71 -18.41
C ASN A 96 3.69 8.93 -19.69
N GLU A 97 3.38 7.65 -19.72
CA GLU A 97 3.76 6.73 -20.80
C GLU A 97 2.53 6.08 -21.48
N GLY A 98 1.38 6.13 -20.84
CA GLY A 98 0.19 5.36 -21.23
C GLY A 98 0.27 3.91 -20.76
N LEU A 99 -0.85 3.20 -20.86
CA LEU A 99 -0.90 1.77 -20.59
C LEU A 99 -1.03 0.99 -21.88
N VAL A 100 -0.49 -0.24 -21.90
CA VAL A 100 -0.71 -1.14 -23.04
C VAL A 100 -2.20 -1.42 -23.23
N ASP A 101 -2.61 -1.55 -24.49
CA ASP A 101 -3.98 -1.87 -24.86
C ASP A 101 -4.42 -3.25 -24.35
N GLY A 102 -5.73 -3.45 -24.23
CA GLY A 102 -6.34 -4.74 -23.92
C GLY A 102 -7.04 -4.83 -22.58
N MET A 103 -7.13 -3.75 -21.80
CA MET A 103 -8.03 -3.73 -20.64
C MET A 103 -9.48 -3.86 -21.09
N LYS A 104 -10.23 -4.70 -20.37
CA LYS A 104 -11.64 -4.96 -20.64
C LYS A 104 -12.49 -4.42 -19.50
N PRO A 105 -13.72 -3.97 -19.80
CA PRO A 105 -14.70 -3.67 -18.77
C PRO A 105 -14.91 -4.87 -17.85
N VAL A 106 -15.28 -4.59 -16.59
CA VAL A 106 -15.73 -5.60 -15.64
C VAL A 106 -17.23 -5.42 -15.37
N ASP A 107 -17.97 -6.53 -15.39
CA ASP A 107 -19.40 -6.50 -15.13
C ASP A 107 -19.68 -6.31 -13.63
N GLY A 108 -20.64 -5.42 -13.36
CA GLY A 108 -21.04 -5.09 -11.98
C GLY A 108 -20.13 -4.04 -11.32
N GLY A 109 -20.52 -3.61 -10.11
CA GLY A 109 -19.84 -2.56 -9.40
C GLY A 109 -18.61 -3.04 -8.63
N ILE A 110 -17.67 -2.11 -8.40
CA ILE A 110 -16.48 -2.31 -7.56
C ILE A 110 -16.66 -1.47 -6.30
N SER A 111 -16.59 -2.08 -5.12
CA SER A 111 -16.48 -1.33 -3.86
C SER A 111 -15.03 -1.27 -3.44
N LEU A 112 -14.48 -0.06 -3.44
CA LEU A 112 -13.10 0.21 -3.05
C LEU A 112 -13.03 0.67 -1.59
N HIS A 113 -12.41 -0.11 -0.74
CA HIS A 113 -12.06 0.32 0.61
C HIS A 113 -10.68 1.00 0.58
N LEU A 114 -10.65 2.31 0.86
CA LEU A 114 -9.40 3.06 1.03
C LEU A 114 -8.85 2.83 2.43
N ALA A 115 -7.82 2.00 2.53
CA ALA A 115 -7.17 1.67 3.80
C ALA A 115 -6.51 2.89 4.45
N CYS A 116 -6.40 2.87 5.79
CA CYS A 116 -5.78 3.97 6.55
C CYS A 116 -4.34 4.22 6.11
N HIS A 117 -3.55 3.17 5.89
CA HIS A 117 -2.14 3.30 5.49
C HIS A 117 -1.96 3.84 4.06
N SER A 118 -2.88 3.57 3.15
CA SER A 118 -2.91 4.21 1.83
C SER A 118 -3.19 5.71 1.96
N ARG A 119 -4.18 6.08 2.77
CA ARG A 119 -4.56 7.48 3.01
C ARG A 119 -3.48 8.27 3.74
N ALA A 120 -2.77 7.64 4.68
CA ALA A 120 -1.69 8.25 5.46
C ALA A 120 -0.47 8.64 4.59
N GLN A 121 -0.31 8.03 3.42
CA GLN A 121 0.75 8.41 2.48
C GLN A 121 0.54 9.75 1.79
N ASN A 122 -0.61 10.39 1.97
CA ASN A 122 -0.95 11.70 1.38
C ASN A 122 -0.75 11.78 -0.15
N MET A 123 -0.86 10.66 -0.84
CA MET A 123 -0.71 10.53 -2.29
C MET A 123 -2.02 10.73 -3.07
N GLY A 124 -3.11 11.06 -2.38
CA GLY A 124 -4.45 11.10 -2.93
C GLY A 124 -5.11 9.71 -3.03
N ALA A 125 -6.21 9.62 -3.76
CA ALA A 125 -6.95 8.37 -3.92
C ALA A 125 -6.39 7.52 -5.10
N LYS A 126 -5.12 7.16 -5.05
CA LYS A 126 -4.42 6.46 -6.16
C LYS A 126 -5.09 5.14 -6.54
N SER A 127 -5.56 4.36 -5.57
CA SER A 127 -6.34 3.14 -5.83
C SER A 127 -7.61 3.40 -6.65
N ASN A 128 -8.30 4.53 -6.38
CA ASN A 128 -9.46 4.93 -7.18
C ASN A 128 -9.05 5.41 -8.58
N GLU A 129 -7.95 6.16 -8.71
CA GLU A 129 -7.41 6.55 -10.01
C GLU A 129 -7.04 5.31 -10.82
N LEU A 130 -6.38 4.33 -10.20
CA LEU A 130 -6.00 3.07 -10.82
C LEU A 130 -7.21 2.27 -11.33
N LEU A 131 -8.24 2.10 -10.49
CA LEU A 131 -9.44 1.36 -10.89
C LEU A 131 -10.24 2.08 -12.00
N LYS A 132 -10.19 3.42 -12.05
CA LYS A 132 -10.79 4.20 -13.13
C LYS A 132 -10.11 4.02 -14.51
N LEU A 133 -8.95 3.39 -14.57
CA LEU A 133 -8.33 3.00 -15.83
C LEU A 133 -9.05 1.80 -16.48
N ILE A 134 -9.83 1.06 -15.72
CA ILE A 134 -10.70 0.00 -16.24
C ILE A 134 -11.87 0.65 -16.98
N PRO A 135 -12.11 0.35 -18.26
CA PRO A 135 -13.21 0.91 -19.02
C PRO A 135 -14.57 0.68 -18.33
N ASP A 136 -15.38 1.73 -18.28
CA ASP A 136 -16.76 1.72 -17.74
C ASP A 136 -16.90 1.22 -16.28
N ALA A 137 -15.83 1.28 -15.49
CA ALA A 137 -15.84 0.82 -14.10
C ALA A 137 -16.76 1.70 -13.22
N ASP A 138 -17.75 1.07 -12.59
CA ASP A 138 -18.60 1.69 -11.56
C ASP A 138 -17.97 1.47 -10.18
N ILE A 139 -17.44 2.55 -9.56
CA ILE A 139 -16.65 2.48 -8.34
C ILE A 139 -17.36 3.21 -7.20
N SER A 140 -17.65 2.47 -6.13
CA SER A 140 -18.11 3.02 -4.86
C SER A 140 -16.97 3.03 -3.84
N ILE A 141 -16.73 4.18 -3.19
CA ILE A 141 -15.61 4.36 -2.25
C ILE A 141 -16.08 4.19 -0.81
N VAL A 142 -15.32 3.44 -0.03
CA VAL A 142 -15.52 3.22 1.41
C VAL A 142 -14.30 3.74 2.19
N GLU A 143 -14.49 4.87 2.89
CA GLU A 143 -13.46 5.50 3.73
C GLU A 143 -13.75 5.28 5.21
N ARG A 144 -13.72 4.04 5.65
CA ARG A 144 -13.98 3.63 7.03
C ARG A 144 -12.86 2.72 7.54
N CYS A 145 -12.60 2.75 8.83
CA CYS A 145 -11.65 1.82 9.42
C CYS A 145 -12.13 0.37 9.29
N SER A 146 -11.27 -0.53 8.83
CA SER A 146 -11.53 -1.97 8.79
C SER A 146 -11.46 -2.64 10.17
N GLY A 147 -10.90 -1.96 11.17
CA GLY A 147 -10.63 -2.51 12.49
C GLY A 147 -9.40 -3.43 12.55
N HIS A 148 -8.64 -3.53 11.47
CA HIS A 148 -7.51 -4.47 11.41
C HIS A 148 -6.36 -4.05 12.34
N GLY A 149 -5.75 -2.85 12.16
CA GLY A 149 -4.69 -2.29 12.98
C GLY A 149 -3.57 -3.30 13.29
N GLY A 150 -2.76 -3.68 12.31
CA GLY A 150 -1.68 -4.65 12.46
C GLY A 150 -2.15 -5.95 13.13
N THR A 151 -1.70 -6.21 14.35
CA THR A 151 -2.10 -7.39 15.12
C THR A 151 -3.37 -7.19 15.95
N PHE A 152 -3.85 -5.95 16.10
CA PHE A 152 -5.01 -5.61 16.95
C PHE A 152 -6.26 -6.43 16.60
N GLY A 153 -6.54 -6.61 15.31
CA GLY A 153 -7.71 -7.36 14.84
C GLY A 153 -7.64 -8.86 15.03
N VAL A 154 -6.44 -9.43 15.23
CA VAL A 154 -6.23 -10.89 15.35
C VAL A 154 -5.97 -11.36 16.78
N LEU A 155 -5.63 -10.46 17.70
CA LEU A 155 -5.41 -10.79 19.09
C LEU A 155 -6.73 -11.03 19.83
N SER A 156 -6.85 -12.14 20.58
CA SER A 156 -8.06 -12.51 21.32
C SER A 156 -8.63 -11.40 22.20
N PRO A 157 -7.84 -10.62 22.96
CA PRO A 157 -8.40 -9.58 23.84
C PRO A 157 -9.04 -8.41 23.08
N THR A 158 -8.59 -8.14 21.85
CA THR A 158 -9.00 -6.96 21.06
C THR A 158 -9.92 -7.30 19.89
N HIS A 159 -10.04 -8.58 19.54
CA HIS A 159 -10.80 -9.06 18.37
C HIS A 159 -12.24 -8.54 18.33
N GLU A 160 -12.98 -8.64 19.42
CA GLU A 160 -14.37 -8.17 19.48
C GLU A 160 -14.49 -6.66 19.27
N LEU A 161 -13.53 -5.88 19.78
CA LEU A 161 -13.48 -4.43 19.55
C LEU A 161 -13.14 -4.13 18.09
N ALA A 162 -12.17 -4.83 17.52
CA ALA A 162 -11.80 -4.73 16.10
C ALA A 162 -13.00 -4.95 15.17
N ARG A 163 -13.78 -6.00 15.44
CA ARG A 163 -15.01 -6.29 14.68
C ARG A 163 -16.07 -5.17 14.81
N LYS A 164 -16.21 -4.59 16.00
CA LYS A 164 -17.12 -3.44 16.20
C LYS A 164 -16.66 -2.22 15.39
N VAL A 165 -15.36 -1.94 15.38
CA VAL A 165 -14.76 -0.84 14.60
C VAL A 165 -14.91 -1.07 13.09
N GLY A 166 -14.71 -2.29 12.59
CA GLY A 166 -14.82 -2.61 11.17
C GLY A 166 -16.25 -2.72 10.63
N LYS A 167 -17.25 -2.91 11.51
CA LYS A 167 -18.64 -3.11 11.11
C LYS A 167 -19.23 -2.00 10.22
N PRO A 168 -18.95 -0.69 10.41
CA PRO A 168 -19.40 0.36 9.50
C PRO A 168 -18.84 0.21 8.08
N ALA A 169 -17.58 -0.18 7.91
CA ALA A 169 -16.99 -0.43 6.61
C ALA A 169 -17.71 -1.60 5.91
N ALA A 170 -17.86 -2.74 6.58
CA ALA A 170 -18.57 -3.90 6.05
C ALA A 170 -20.02 -3.58 5.64
N ARG A 171 -20.75 -2.79 6.44
CA ARG A 171 -22.11 -2.36 6.11
C ARG A 171 -22.16 -1.46 4.88
N GLN A 172 -21.20 -0.57 4.71
CA GLN A 172 -21.14 0.32 3.56
C GLN A 172 -20.86 -0.46 2.28
N VAL A 173 -19.92 -1.42 2.32
CA VAL A 173 -19.66 -2.36 1.22
C VAL A 173 -20.93 -3.14 0.87
N ALA A 174 -21.59 -3.77 1.86
CA ALA A 174 -22.80 -4.55 1.63
C ALA A 174 -23.94 -3.70 1.02
N LYS A 175 -24.06 -2.43 1.39
CA LYS A 175 -25.08 -1.52 0.85
C LYS A 175 -24.91 -1.23 -0.63
N SER A 176 -23.68 -1.14 -1.13
CA SER A 176 -23.40 -0.92 -2.56
C SER A 176 -23.64 -2.16 -3.43
N ASN A 177 -23.82 -3.34 -2.82
CA ASN A 177 -24.04 -4.62 -3.50
C ASN A 177 -23.08 -4.84 -4.69
N PRO A 178 -21.76 -4.73 -4.50
CA PRO A 178 -20.80 -4.79 -5.58
C PRO A 178 -20.54 -6.24 -6.01
N SER A 179 -20.13 -6.41 -7.28
CA SER A 179 -19.59 -7.70 -7.76
C SER A 179 -18.18 -7.95 -7.26
N TYR A 180 -17.43 -6.88 -7.01
CA TYR A 180 -16.03 -6.94 -6.55
C TYR A 180 -15.81 -6.05 -5.34
N VAL A 181 -15.00 -6.52 -4.41
CA VAL A 181 -14.54 -5.74 -3.26
C VAL A 181 -13.02 -5.70 -3.28
N VAL A 182 -12.47 -4.49 -3.30
CA VAL A 182 -11.03 -4.23 -3.35
C VAL A 182 -10.63 -3.40 -2.14
N SER A 183 -9.47 -3.66 -1.58
CA SER A 183 -8.86 -2.82 -0.53
C SER A 183 -7.42 -2.47 -0.93
N SER A 184 -7.06 -1.22 -0.72
CA SER A 184 -5.68 -0.74 -0.92
C SER A 184 -4.78 -1.07 0.25
#